data_ff087cf4fce0f8bb1a6489bd51c92a33
#
_entry.id   ff087cf4fce0f8bb1a6489bd51c92a33
#
_cell.length_a   1.000
_cell.length_b   1.000
_cell.length_c   1.000
_cell.angle_alpha   90.00
_cell.angle_beta   90.00
_cell.angle_gamma   90.00
#
_symmetry.space_group_name_H-M   'P 1'
#
loop_
_entity.id
_entity.type
_entity.pdbx_description
1 polymer ?
#
loop_
_entity_poly.entity_id
_entity_poly.type
_entity_poly.pdbx_seq_one_letter_code
_entity_poly.pdbx_strand_id
1 'polypeptide(L)'
;DPKQSIYRFRGGKRELFDFVLSENSNIKLENLNTNYRSSKNIIDFVNNTFLNLSNYDYLAQKSIRKDGFVEVIEDPNLQSDEKFISIFNKINELLNSGINANDIAILCYTNSDVLELFYYLKEKLPNLKIRTDMSSKLINQQNVKALINAIKYIYFKENIYRENFNALVGKDINSEFLLDIDLNELSVEKVIYFIATYFDIIDENIIKLIEQSTTYFNIVDFIYEIDKLDISIENSENSGLQILTIFKSKGLEFHTTILIDRIKRKNHDKSSLLFDYENINLENIYYKVSGYENFDENYKKALEKEKNLNLDDEKNVLYVALTRAKNNLIVFKKEKSSVFDILNIKAFKFGNLILSEVVHTKSSNKKISYEPLNLGKQDIKSSKDNNIVNSDILKSKYFGLATHYTLEMMSNFDEKALNHSLNLSKAKYFNYLDELDFVSIKKIIQNLIKNDKFQNLIKDAQIVQEQALVYNEEIKVIDLLLYKDDRFIIVDYKTTTEFLSSHKTQIEYYKKAVCEIFNTKSVDGYLVYLKEHSVEFLEA
;
A
#
# COMPACT_ATOMS: atom_id res chain seq x y z
N ASP A 1 11.60 1.92 -17.96
CA ASP A 1 13.00 2.39 -17.91
C ASP A 1 13.74 1.62 -16.82
N PRO A 2 14.69 0.72 -17.18
CA PRO A 2 15.48 -0.08 -16.23
C PRO A 2 16.25 0.77 -15.22
N LYS A 3 16.66 1.99 -15.61
CA LYS A 3 17.39 2.95 -14.75
C LYS A 3 16.52 3.53 -13.63
N GLN A 4 15.21 3.39 -13.73
CA GLN A 4 14.27 3.79 -12.68
C GLN A 4 13.83 2.61 -11.79
N SER A 5 14.46 1.44 -11.94
CA SER A 5 14.22 0.29 -11.06
C SER A 5 14.92 0.51 -9.72
N ILE A 6 14.21 1.03 -8.72
CA ILE A 6 14.73 1.37 -7.39
C ILE A 6 14.06 0.60 -6.25
N TYR A 7 13.24 -0.43 -6.57
CA TYR A 7 12.48 -1.20 -5.60
C TYR A 7 12.89 -2.66 -5.51
N ARG A 8 14.18 -2.99 -5.82
CA ARG A 8 14.68 -4.36 -5.71
C ARG A 8 14.50 -4.92 -4.28
N PHE A 9 14.67 -4.09 -3.26
CA PHE A 9 14.43 -4.44 -1.86
C PHE A 9 12.96 -4.80 -1.53
N ARG A 10 12.02 -4.56 -2.47
CA ARG A 10 10.60 -4.97 -2.40
C ARG A 10 10.25 -6.06 -3.41
N GLY A 11 11.26 -6.77 -3.93
CA GLY A 11 11.07 -7.85 -4.91
C GLY A 11 10.98 -7.39 -6.37
N GLY A 12 11.21 -6.11 -6.67
CA GLY A 12 11.29 -5.63 -8.06
C GLY A 12 12.53 -6.21 -8.75
N LYS A 13 12.37 -6.81 -9.92
CA LYS A 13 13.45 -7.38 -10.73
C LYS A 13 13.58 -6.63 -12.06
N ARG A 14 14.76 -6.04 -12.30
CA ARG A 14 15.08 -5.35 -13.55
C ARG A 14 15.17 -6.34 -14.72
N GLU A 15 15.67 -7.54 -14.45
CA GLU A 15 15.91 -8.63 -15.41
C GLU A 15 14.62 -9.10 -16.09
N LEU A 16 13.44 -8.83 -15.49
CA LEU A 16 12.16 -9.12 -16.13
C LEU A 16 11.97 -8.38 -17.45
N PHE A 17 12.56 -7.19 -17.60
CA PHE A 17 12.48 -6.43 -18.83
C PHE A 17 13.22 -7.13 -19.97
N ASP A 18 14.44 -7.58 -19.71
CA ASP A 18 15.27 -8.30 -20.68
C ASP A 18 14.67 -9.68 -20.99
N PHE A 19 14.11 -10.34 -19.98
CA PHE A 19 13.40 -11.61 -20.14
C PHE A 19 12.19 -11.49 -21.07
N VAL A 20 11.34 -10.48 -20.87
CA VAL A 20 10.17 -10.26 -21.76
C VAL A 20 10.61 -10.00 -23.20
N LEU A 21 11.73 -9.30 -23.41
CA LEU A 21 12.27 -9.07 -24.75
C LEU A 21 12.80 -10.36 -25.38
N SER A 22 13.43 -11.24 -24.62
CA SER A 22 13.95 -12.51 -25.11
C SER A 22 12.87 -13.52 -25.49
N GLU A 23 11.77 -13.56 -24.72
CA GLU A 23 10.65 -14.48 -24.94
C GLU A 23 9.70 -14.05 -26.07
N ASN A 24 9.72 -12.77 -26.44
CA ASN A 24 8.76 -12.22 -27.39
C ASN A 24 9.45 -11.56 -28.59
N SER A 25 9.70 -12.32 -29.64
CA SER A 25 10.37 -11.86 -30.87
C SER A 25 9.63 -10.71 -31.61
N ASN A 26 8.35 -10.49 -31.30
CA ASN A 26 7.54 -9.44 -31.92
C ASN A 26 7.65 -8.07 -31.20
N ILE A 27 8.30 -8.02 -30.04
CA ILE A 27 8.48 -6.77 -29.30
C ILE A 27 9.69 -6.04 -29.86
N LYS A 28 9.50 -4.79 -30.27
CA LYS A 28 10.59 -3.89 -30.66
C LYS A 28 10.94 -2.95 -29.52
N LEU A 29 12.24 -2.86 -29.22
CA LEU A 29 12.76 -1.90 -28.28
C LEU A 29 12.91 -0.54 -28.95
N GLU A 30 12.22 0.47 -28.48
CA GLU A 30 12.38 1.86 -28.90
C GLU A 30 12.93 2.71 -27.77
N ASN A 31 13.92 3.54 -28.06
CA ASN A 31 14.54 4.43 -27.08
C ASN A 31 13.97 5.84 -27.21
N LEU A 32 13.46 6.39 -26.10
CA LEU A 32 12.99 7.77 -26.02
C LEU A 32 14.17 8.69 -25.67
N ASN A 33 14.78 9.32 -26.67
CA ASN A 33 15.98 10.12 -26.50
C ASN A 33 15.70 11.59 -26.16
N THR A 34 14.44 12.03 -26.18
CA THR A 34 14.06 13.42 -25.92
C THR A 34 13.47 13.57 -24.54
N ASN A 35 14.05 14.46 -23.75
CA ASN A 35 13.57 14.81 -22.42
C ASN A 35 12.77 16.13 -22.46
N TYR A 36 11.50 16.04 -22.13
CA TYR A 36 10.55 17.17 -22.10
C TYR A 36 10.46 17.86 -20.74
N ARG A 37 10.98 17.21 -19.69
CA ARG A 37 10.86 17.65 -18.29
C ARG A 37 11.89 18.70 -17.93
N SER A 38 13.17 18.37 -18.08
CA SER A 38 14.25 19.11 -17.45
C SER A 38 14.93 20.07 -18.42
N SER A 39 15.40 21.17 -17.87
CA SER A 39 16.20 22.19 -18.61
C SER A 39 17.52 21.61 -19.11
N LYS A 40 18.06 22.22 -20.15
CA LYS A 40 19.25 21.74 -20.86
C LYS A 40 20.44 21.49 -19.93
N ASN A 41 20.76 22.46 -19.06
CA ASN A 41 21.92 22.36 -18.18
C ASN A 41 21.82 21.17 -17.20
N ILE A 42 20.59 20.82 -16.74
CA ILE A 42 20.35 19.65 -15.91
C ILE A 42 20.57 18.36 -16.72
N ILE A 43 20.06 18.30 -17.96
CA ILE A 43 20.23 17.14 -18.83
C ILE A 43 21.70 16.95 -19.20
N ASP A 44 22.42 18.04 -19.56
CA ASP A 44 23.85 17.96 -19.84
C ASP A 44 24.65 17.48 -18.63
N PHE A 45 24.31 17.94 -17.43
CA PHE A 45 24.91 17.45 -16.19
C PHE A 45 24.64 15.94 -15.98
N VAL A 46 23.40 15.49 -16.13
CA VAL A 46 23.03 14.07 -15.99
C VAL A 46 23.72 13.24 -17.06
N ASN A 47 23.74 13.69 -18.33
CA ASN A 47 24.45 13.01 -19.41
C ASN A 47 25.94 12.87 -19.08
N ASN A 48 26.62 13.96 -18.72
CA ASN A 48 28.05 13.94 -18.41
C ASN A 48 28.37 13.04 -17.22
N THR A 49 27.45 12.95 -16.25
CA THR A 49 27.62 12.11 -15.07
C THR A 49 27.49 10.63 -15.41
N PHE A 50 26.45 10.23 -16.15
CA PHE A 50 26.13 8.82 -16.36
C PHE A 50 26.78 8.20 -17.58
N LEU A 51 27.10 8.96 -18.64
CA LEU A 51 27.84 8.45 -19.81
C LEU A 51 29.26 7.97 -19.48
N ASN A 52 29.87 8.56 -18.46
CA ASN A 52 31.24 8.25 -18.05
C ASN A 52 31.34 7.10 -17.03
N LEU A 53 30.22 6.49 -16.66
CA LEU A 53 30.22 5.37 -15.71
C LEU A 53 30.50 4.05 -16.43
N SER A 54 31.53 3.34 -15.99
CA SER A 54 31.78 1.97 -16.44
C SER A 54 30.66 1.04 -16.01
N ASN A 55 30.25 0.13 -16.89
CA ASN A 55 29.23 -0.88 -16.64
C ASN A 55 27.85 -0.31 -16.25
N TYR A 56 27.47 0.84 -16.83
CA TYR A 56 26.13 1.40 -16.65
C TYR A 56 25.54 1.76 -18.02
N ASP A 57 24.48 1.07 -18.41
CA ASP A 57 23.82 1.29 -19.70
C ASP A 57 23.01 2.58 -19.68
N TYR A 58 23.59 3.63 -20.24
CA TYR A 58 22.98 4.95 -20.29
C TYR A 58 23.05 5.52 -21.71
N LEU A 59 21.90 5.97 -22.21
CA LEU A 59 21.79 6.69 -23.49
C LEU A 59 21.58 8.19 -23.22
N ALA A 60 22.40 9.01 -23.88
CA ALA A 60 22.30 10.46 -23.77
C ALA A 60 20.94 10.96 -24.19
N GLN A 61 20.38 11.87 -23.40
CA GLN A 61 19.10 12.52 -23.68
C GLN A 61 19.30 13.92 -24.22
N LYS A 62 18.37 14.38 -25.07
CA LYS A 62 18.32 15.76 -25.59
C LYS A 62 17.20 16.51 -24.89
N SER A 63 17.49 17.71 -24.36
CA SER A 63 16.45 18.58 -23.83
C SER A 63 15.87 19.45 -24.95
N ILE A 64 14.55 19.66 -24.89
CA ILE A 64 13.88 20.70 -25.72
C ILE A 64 13.86 22.06 -25.02
N ARG A 65 14.12 22.09 -23.72
CA ARG A 65 14.17 23.32 -22.92
C ARG A 65 15.57 23.92 -22.98
N LYS A 66 15.63 25.21 -22.77
CA LYS A 66 16.90 25.95 -22.68
C LYS A 66 17.28 26.19 -21.22
N ASP A 67 18.48 26.67 -21.00
CA ASP A 67 18.99 27.14 -19.71
C ASP A 67 18.94 26.08 -18.60
N GLY A 68 18.71 26.51 -17.36
CA GLY A 68 18.70 25.67 -16.17
C GLY A 68 19.83 25.98 -15.22
N PHE A 69 19.65 25.59 -13.96
CA PHE A 69 20.64 25.83 -12.91
C PHE A 69 21.03 24.52 -12.25
N VAL A 70 22.32 24.28 -12.08
CA VAL A 70 22.87 23.14 -11.35
C VAL A 70 23.96 23.65 -10.41
N GLU A 71 23.83 23.28 -9.14
CA GLU A 71 24.83 23.58 -8.12
C GLU A 71 25.08 22.36 -7.26
N VAL A 72 26.34 21.96 -7.11
CA VAL A 72 26.78 20.90 -6.21
C VAL A 72 27.64 21.55 -5.12
N ILE A 73 27.20 21.43 -3.88
CA ILE A 73 27.80 22.05 -2.72
C ILE A 73 28.43 20.93 -1.89
N GLU A 74 29.74 20.99 -1.64
CA GLU A 74 30.38 20.16 -0.64
C GLU A 74 30.17 20.81 0.74
N ASP A 75 29.44 20.10 1.60
CA ASP A 75 29.09 20.60 2.93
C ASP A 75 29.73 19.73 4.01
N PRO A 76 30.75 20.27 4.72
CA PRO A 76 31.40 19.56 5.82
C PRO A 76 30.49 19.33 7.01
N ASN A 77 29.42 20.14 7.16
CA ASN A 77 28.53 20.08 8.32
C ASN A 77 27.48 18.96 8.23
N LEU A 78 27.26 18.35 7.06
CA LEU A 78 26.25 17.29 6.90
C LEU A 78 26.41 16.06 7.84
N GLN A 79 27.56 15.92 8.49
CA GLN A 79 27.85 14.86 9.46
C GLN A 79 27.94 15.36 10.90
N SER A 80 27.68 16.64 11.14
CA SER A 80 27.71 17.28 12.46
C SER A 80 26.30 17.49 13.02
N ASP A 81 26.22 18.02 14.23
CA ASP A 81 24.95 18.45 14.83
C ASP A 81 24.32 19.64 14.07
N GLU A 82 25.13 20.37 13.33
CA GLU A 82 24.73 21.54 12.52
C GLU A 82 24.37 21.18 11.05
N LYS A 83 24.11 19.93 10.76
CA LYS A 83 23.92 19.34 9.43
C LYS A 83 22.88 20.01 8.54
N PHE A 84 21.96 20.80 9.07
CA PHE A 84 20.90 21.45 8.31
C PHE A 84 21.09 22.96 8.13
N ILE A 85 22.12 23.55 8.68
CA ILE A 85 22.36 25.02 8.58
C ILE A 85 22.58 25.44 7.13
N SER A 86 23.43 24.75 6.40
CA SER A 86 23.71 25.08 4.98
C SER A 86 22.45 24.93 4.11
N ILE A 87 21.64 23.92 4.39
CA ILE A 87 20.37 23.68 3.69
C ILE A 87 19.38 24.81 4.00
N PHE A 88 19.24 25.19 5.27
CA PHE A 88 18.41 26.30 5.69
C PHE A 88 18.82 27.62 5.02
N ASN A 89 20.12 27.93 4.99
CA ASN A 89 20.63 29.14 4.34
C ASN A 89 20.30 29.13 2.83
N LYS A 90 20.45 27.97 2.18
CA LYS A 90 20.13 27.83 0.76
C LYS A 90 18.64 27.98 0.48
N ILE A 91 17.77 27.47 1.32
CA ILE A 91 16.32 27.66 1.21
C ILE A 91 15.98 29.17 1.29
N ASN A 92 16.57 29.89 2.25
CA ASN A 92 16.36 31.33 2.38
C ASN A 92 16.89 32.10 1.16
N GLU A 93 18.06 31.72 0.61
CA GLU A 93 18.58 32.29 -0.63
C GLU A 93 17.59 32.12 -1.78
N LEU A 94 17.05 30.91 -1.96
CA LEU A 94 16.10 30.61 -3.03
C LEU A 94 14.78 31.40 -2.87
N LEU A 95 14.23 31.45 -1.66
CA LEU A 95 13.01 32.22 -1.37
C LEU A 95 13.22 33.71 -1.60
N ASN A 96 14.35 34.28 -1.15
CA ASN A 96 14.69 35.68 -1.36
C ASN A 96 14.98 36.02 -2.82
N SER A 97 15.40 35.05 -3.63
CA SER A 97 15.60 35.19 -5.05
C SER A 97 14.29 35.19 -5.87
N GLY A 98 13.14 34.91 -5.24
CA GLY A 98 11.83 34.88 -5.89
C GLY A 98 11.35 33.50 -6.33
N ILE A 99 11.91 32.42 -5.77
CA ILE A 99 11.38 31.07 -5.96
C ILE A 99 10.32 30.81 -4.89
N ASN A 100 9.11 30.41 -5.32
CA ASN A 100 8.02 30.11 -4.40
C ASN A 100 8.28 28.84 -3.59
N ALA A 101 7.88 28.81 -2.33
CA ALA A 101 8.01 27.64 -1.47
C ALA A 101 7.35 26.39 -2.09
N ASN A 102 6.22 26.55 -2.78
CA ASN A 102 5.50 25.47 -3.46
C ASN A 102 6.32 24.80 -4.58
N ASP A 103 7.29 25.50 -5.11
CA ASP A 103 8.13 25.06 -6.22
C ASP A 103 9.43 24.39 -5.75
N ILE A 104 9.65 24.31 -4.44
CA ILE A 104 10.85 23.71 -3.84
C ILE A 104 10.49 22.33 -3.26
N ALA A 105 11.24 21.31 -3.71
CA ALA A 105 11.22 20.00 -3.12
C ALA A 105 12.60 19.59 -2.60
N ILE A 106 12.64 19.04 -1.39
CA ILE A 106 13.86 18.52 -0.78
C ILE A 106 13.77 17.01 -0.73
N LEU A 107 14.77 16.33 -1.29
CA LEU A 107 14.85 14.89 -1.38
C LEU A 107 15.88 14.37 -0.39
N CYS A 108 15.43 13.48 0.51
CA CYS A 108 16.24 12.81 1.52
C CYS A 108 16.31 11.30 1.26
N TYR A 109 17.29 10.61 1.86
CA TYR A 109 17.43 9.16 1.71
C TYR A 109 16.48 8.36 2.60
N THR A 110 16.25 8.81 3.82
CA THR A 110 15.46 8.08 4.81
C THR A 110 14.28 8.89 5.33
N ASN A 111 13.27 8.20 5.83
CA ASN A 111 12.15 8.84 6.53
C ASN A 111 12.61 9.60 7.80
N SER A 112 13.64 9.09 8.49
CA SER A 112 14.21 9.77 9.65
C SER A 112 14.81 11.12 9.27
N ASP A 113 15.54 11.18 8.12
CA ASP A 113 16.13 12.45 7.65
C ASP A 113 15.03 13.46 7.27
N VAL A 114 13.94 12.97 6.66
CA VAL A 114 12.75 13.81 6.32
C VAL A 114 12.16 14.43 7.59
N LEU A 115 11.95 13.64 8.65
CA LEU A 115 11.36 14.13 9.90
C LEU A 115 12.29 15.08 10.65
N GLU A 116 13.58 14.74 10.76
CA GLU A 116 14.55 15.59 11.44
C GLU A 116 14.65 16.97 10.75
N LEU A 117 14.74 16.99 9.42
CA LEU A 117 14.78 18.22 8.65
C LEU A 117 13.45 19.00 8.77
N PHE A 118 12.32 18.32 8.73
CA PHE A 118 11.00 18.94 8.88
C PHE A 118 10.88 19.69 10.21
N TYR A 119 11.23 19.04 11.33
CA TYR A 119 11.16 19.68 12.63
C TYR A 119 12.16 20.84 12.76
N TYR A 120 13.38 20.67 12.23
CA TYR A 120 14.37 21.73 12.22
C TYR A 120 13.88 22.96 11.44
N LEU A 121 13.36 22.77 10.24
CA LEU A 121 12.87 23.87 9.41
C LEU A 121 11.60 24.50 10.00
N LYS A 122 10.72 23.72 10.60
CA LYS A 122 9.51 24.23 11.27
C LYS A 122 9.86 25.14 12.46
N GLU A 123 10.91 24.79 13.21
CA GLU A 123 11.41 25.64 14.29
C GLU A 123 12.02 26.94 13.76
N LYS A 124 12.86 26.86 12.72
CA LYS A 124 13.60 28.03 12.19
C LYS A 124 12.74 28.91 11.29
N LEU A 125 11.71 28.37 10.62
CA LEU A 125 10.83 29.05 9.67
C LEU A 125 9.36 28.81 10.05
N PRO A 126 8.87 29.32 11.20
CA PRO A 126 7.52 29.00 11.69
C PRO A 126 6.40 29.46 10.74
N ASN A 127 6.65 30.49 9.93
CA ASN A 127 5.69 31.03 8.98
C ASN A 127 5.73 30.31 7.60
N LEU A 128 6.72 29.46 7.37
CA LEU A 128 6.84 28.73 6.12
C LEU A 128 5.98 27.47 6.17
N LYS A 129 5.07 27.33 5.20
CA LYS A 129 4.32 26.09 5.05
C LYS A 129 5.24 25.00 4.53
N ILE A 130 5.35 23.91 5.28
CA ILE A 130 6.20 22.77 4.95
C ILE A 130 5.32 21.52 4.99
N ARG A 131 5.38 20.72 3.95
CA ARG A 131 4.64 19.46 3.85
C ARG A 131 5.59 18.27 3.72
N THR A 132 5.20 17.18 4.35
CA THR A 132 5.83 15.87 4.18
C THR A 132 4.75 14.79 4.09
N ASP A 133 5.01 13.72 3.37
CA ASP A 133 4.07 12.60 3.32
C ASP A 133 3.91 11.89 4.68
N MET A 134 4.85 12.08 5.59
CA MET A 134 4.80 11.45 6.90
C MET A 134 3.93 12.23 7.90
N SER A 135 3.90 13.56 7.77
CA SER A 135 3.01 14.40 8.58
C SER A 135 1.56 14.33 8.09
N SER A 136 1.35 13.85 6.87
CA SER A 136 0.02 13.76 6.24
C SER A 136 -0.74 12.47 6.56
N LYS A 137 -0.14 11.49 7.24
CA LYS A 137 -0.89 10.29 7.65
C LYS A 137 -1.81 10.61 8.83
N LEU A 138 -3.06 10.19 8.72
CA LEU A 138 -4.08 10.38 9.76
C LEU A 138 -3.61 9.87 11.13
N ILE A 139 -3.07 8.66 11.18
CA ILE A 139 -2.57 8.02 12.41
C ILE A 139 -1.38 8.76 13.06
N ASN A 140 -0.71 9.65 12.32
CA ASN A 140 0.43 10.40 12.83
C ASN A 140 0.05 11.74 13.45
N GLN A 141 -1.22 12.16 13.33
CA GLN A 141 -1.68 13.42 13.92
C GLN A 141 -1.74 13.32 15.44
N GLN A 142 -1.39 14.42 16.10
CA GLN A 142 -1.23 14.45 17.56
C GLN A 142 -2.51 14.01 18.29
N ASN A 143 -3.66 14.59 17.93
CA ASN A 143 -4.94 14.27 18.57
C ASN A 143 -5.40 12.84 18.25
N VAL A 144 -5.14 12.35 17.03
CA VAL A 144 -5.43 10.96 16.64
C VAL A 144 -4.58 9.98 17.44
N LYS A 145 -3.27 10.23 17.56
CA LYS A 145 -2.39 9.42 18.42
C LYS A 145 -2.82 9.44 19.88
N ALA A 146 -3.19 10.61 20.39
CA ALA A 146 -3.69 10.73 21.75
C ALA A 146 -4.92 9.85 21.94
N LEU A 147 -5.91 9.97 21.05
CA LEU A 147 -7.14 9.20 21.11
C LEU A 147 -6.90 7.68 21.04
N ILE A 148 -6.05 7.23 20.13
CA ILE A 148 -5.69 5.82 20.00
C ILE A 148 -5.04 5.30 21.30
N ASN A 149 -4.14 6.08 21.93
CA ASN A 149 -3.56 5.72 23.21
C ASN A 149 -4.58 5.69 24.35
N ALA A 150 -5.55 6.61 24.37
CA ALA A 150 -6.64 6.58 25.34
C ALA A 150 -7.48 5.29 25.21
N ILE A 151 -7.86 4.92 23.98
CA ILE A 151 -8.60 3.68 23.71
C ILE A 151 -7.79 2.46 24.12
N LYS A 152 -6.51 2.40 23.74
CA LYS A 152 -5.61 1.29 24.13
C LYS A 152 -5.47 1.20 25.67
N TYR A 153 -5.40 2.33 26.37
CA TYR A 153 -5.38 2.33 27.84
C TYR A 153 -6.68 1.79 28.45
N ILE A 154 -7.82 2.22 27.95
CA ILE A 154 -9.13 1.75 28.45
C ILE A 154 -9.26 0.24 28.23
N TYR A 155 -8.73 -0.28 27.11
CA TYR A 155 -8.80 -1.70 26.77
C TYR A 155 -7.77 -2.56 27.53
N PHE A 156 -6.47 -2.22 27.42
CA PHE A 156 -5.37 -3.02 27.97
C PHE A 156 -5.07 -2.75 29.45
N LYS A 157 -5.47 -1.57 29.97
CA LYS A 157 -5.16 -1.09 31.34
C LYS A 157 -3.66 -0.94 31.60
N GLU A 158 -2.82 -0.81 30.57
CA GLU A 158 -1.38 -0.61 30.68
C GLU A 158 -1.01 0.85 30.79
N ASN A 159 -0.20 1.23 31.82
CA ASN A 159 0.15 2.62 32.11
C ASN A 159 0.86 3.34 30.94
N ILE A 160 1.63 2.61 30.12
CA ILE A 160 2.35 3.20 28.99
C ILE A 160 1.44 3.96 28.03
N TYR A 161 0.22 3.46 27.79
CA TYR A 161 -0.74 4.13 26.93
C TYR A 161 -1.32 5.38 27.57
N ARG A 162 -1.55 5.38 28.89
CA ARG A 162 -2.00 6.55 29.64
C ARG A 162 -0.93 7.65 29.62
N GLU A 163 0.32 7.29 29.87
CA GLU A 163 1.46 8.20 29.88
C GLU A 163 1.65 8.83 28.49
N ASN A 164 1.57 8.03 27.43
CA ASN A 164 1.60 8.52 26.05
C ASN A 164 0.46 9.48 25.74
N PHE A 165 -0.77 9.15 26.16
CA PHE A 165 -1.92 10.04 26.01
C PHE A 165 -1.67 11.37 26.71
N ASN A 166 -1.28 11.34 28.00
CA ASN A 166 -1.03 12.54 28.78
C ASN A 166 0.04 13.44 28.16
N ALA A 167 1.15 12.85 27.71
CA ALA A 167 2.22 13.57 27.03
C ALA A 167 1.73 14.25 25.74
N LEU A 168 0.89 13.57 24.95
CA LEU A 168 0.35 14.09 23.69
C LEU A 168 -0.64 15.24 23.88
N VAL A 169 -1.42 15.22 24.97
CA VAL A 169 -2.39 16.30 25.30
C VAL A 169 -1.82 17.37 26.23
N GLY A 170 -0.54 17.30 26.57
CA GLY A 170 0.14 18.30 27.41
C GLY A 170 -0.26 18.26 28.89
N LYS A 171 -0.73 17.11 29.39
CA LYS A 171 -1.00 16.87 30.81
C LYS A 171 0.21 16.30 31.53
N ASP A 172 0.20 16.34 32.87
CA ASP A 172 1.20 15.63 33.65
C ASP A 172 1.13 14.12 33.33
N ILE A 173 2.29 13.52 33.05
CA ILE A 173 2.42 12.12 32.64
C ILE A 173 1.75 11.16 33.65
N ASN A 174 1.81 11.50 34.95
CA ASN A 174 1.27 10.68 36.03
C ASN A 174 -0.24 10.92 36.27
N SER A 175 -0.87 11.85 35.55
CA SER A 175 -2.30 12.12 35.73
C SER A 175 -3.11 10.87 35.46
N GLU A 176 -3.99 10.54 36.39
CA GLU A 176 -4.94 9.43 36.21
C GLU A 176 -6.23 9.92 35.60
N PHE A 177 -6.80 9.12 34.73
CA PHE A 177 -8.18 9.25 34.28
C PHE A 177 -8.86 7.90 34.31
N LEU A 178 -10.10 7.90 34.81
CA LEU A 178 -10.97 6.75 34.78
C LEU A 178 -12.14 7.09 33.88
N LEU A 179 -12.29 6.31 32.84
CA LEU A 179 -13.44 6.38 31.95
C LEU A 179 -14.15 5.04 32.05
N ASP A 180 -15.33 5.06 32.64
CA ASP A 180 -16.20 3.89 32.72
C ASP A 180 -17.05 3.83 31.44
N ILE A 181 -16.55 3.09 30.46
CA ILE A 181 -17.20 2.88 29.16
C ILE A 181 -17.11 1.41 28.80
N ASP A 182 -18.24 0.80 28.49
CA ASP A 182 -18.23 -0.54 27.92
C ASP A 182 -17.93 -0.44 26.42
N LEU A 183 -16.70 -0.86 26.08
CA LEU A 183 -16.20 -0.83 24.71
C LEU A 183 -16.92 -1.82 23.79
N ASN A 184 -17.66 -2.79 24.33
CA ASN A 184 -18.34 -3.83 23.56
C ASN A 184 -19.80 -3.47 23.24
N GLU A 185 -20.41 -2.58 24.03
CA GLU A 185 -21.80 -2.16 23.82
C GLU A 185 -21.95 -1.08 22.76
N LEU A 186 -20.87 -0.37 22.43
CA LEU A 186 -20.89 0.73 21.50
C LEU A 186 -20.16 0.37 20.20
N SER A 187 -20.65 0.88 19.08
CA SER A 187 -19.92 0.83 17.81
C SER A 187 -18.65 1.67 17.88
N VAL A 188 -17.65 1.32 17.06
CA VAL A 188 -16.30 1.92 17.12
C VAL A 188 -16.34 3.43 16.98
N GLU A 189 -17.13 3.95 16.04
CA GLU A 189 -17.28 5.39 15.82
C GLU A 189 -17.88 6.12 17.03
N LYS A 190 -18.79 5.48 17.76
CA LYS A 190 -19.37 6.05 18.99
C LYS A 190 -18.38 6.08 20.14
N VAL A 191 -17.57 5.01 20.29
CA VAL A 191 -16.48 4.98 21.28
C VAL A 191 -15.50 6.10 21.02
N ILE A 192 -15.06 6.25 19.77
CA ILE A 192 -14.12 7.31 19.35
C ILE A 192 -14.71 8.70 19.63
N TYR A 193 -15.94 8.93 19.20
CA TYR A 193 -16.62 10.20 19.41
C TYR A 193 -16.79 10.53 20.90
N PHE A 194 -17.20 9.57 21.70
CA PHE A 194 -17.37 9.76 23.14
C PHE A 194 -16.07 10.13 23.85
N ILE A 195 -14.98 9.38 23.57
CA ILE A 195 -13.67 9.64 24.18
C ILE A 195 -13.10 10.98 23.71
N ALA A 196 -13.23 11.29 22.40
CA ALA A 196 -12.78 12.56 21.86
C ALA A 196 -13.51 13.77 22.44
N THR A 197 -14.83 13.64 22.67
CA THR A 197 -15.66 14.66 23.33
C THR A 197 -15.29 14.82 24.80
N TYR A 198 -15.09 13.70 25.50
CA TYR A 198 -14.74 13.72 26.93
C TYR A 198 -13.41 14.46 27.20
N PHE A 199 -12.44 14.30 26.31
CA PHE A 199 -11.13 14.97 26.44
C PHE A 199 -11.01 16.29 25.71
N ASP A 200 -12.06 16.75 25.02
CA ASP A 200 -12.10 17.99 24.23
C ASP A 200 -10.98 18.04 23.15
N ILE A 201 -10.79 16.93 22.43
CA ILE A 201 -9.75 16.80 21.39
C ILE A 201 -10.32 16.64 19.98
N ILE A 202 -11.59 17.02 19.78
CA ILE A 202 -12.23 16.91 18.46
C ILE A 202 -11.63 17.95 17.52
N ASP A 203 -11.12 17.47 16.38
CA ASP A 203 -10.67 18.26 15.25
C ASP A 203 -11.05 17.59 13.92
N GLU A 204 -10.68 18.18 12.78
CA GLU A 204 -10.94 17.62 11.45
C GLU A 204 -10.33 16.22 11.27
N ASN A 205 -9.20 15.92 11.93
CA ASN A 205 -8.54 14.64 11.85
C ASN A 205 -9.30 13.56 12.64
N ILE A 206 -9.81 13.92 13.80
CA ILE A 206 -10.67 13.04 14.60
C ILE A 206 -11.98 12.74 13.86
N ILE A 207 -12.58 13.74 13.18
CA ILE A 207 -13.78 13.51 12.36
C ILE A 207 -13.46 12.50 11.24
N LYS A 208 -12.34 12.65 10.53
CA LYS A 208 -11.90 11.67 9.54
C LYS A 208 -11.66 10.28 10.13
N LEU A 209 -11.11 10.20 11.34
CA LEU A 209 -10.92 8.92 12.02
C LEU A 209 -12.27 8.27 12.34
N ILE A 210 -13.26 9.06 12.79
CA ILE A 210 -14.63 8.57 13.04
C ILE A 210 -15.24 8.01 11.75
N GLU A 211 -15.12 8.72 10.62
CA GLU A 211 -15.61 8.25 9.33
C GLU A 211 -14.97 6.91 8.92
N GLN A 212 -13.66 6.79 9.09
CA GLN A 212 -12.94 5.55 8.75
C GLN A 212 -13.22 4.42 9.74
N SER A 213 -13.51 4.74 10.98
CA SER A 213 -13.77 3.74 12.01
C SER A 213 -15.05 2.93 11.78
N THR A 214 -15.96 3.44 10.96
CA THR A 214 -17.19 2.72 10.55
C THR A 214 -16.91 1.44 9.76
N THR A 215 -15.70 1.27 9.25
CA THR A 215 -15.28 0.06 8.53
C THR A 215 -14.88 -1.08 9.47
N TYR A 216 -14.59 -0.79 10.73
CA TYR A 216 -14.23 -1.79 11.73
C TYR A 216 -15.47 -2.33 12.41
N PHE A 217 -15.48 -3.63 12.60
CA PHE A 217 -16.63 -4.32 13.17
C PHE A 217 -16.77 -4.10 14.67
N ASN A 218 -15.65 -4.13 15.37
CA ASN A 218 -15.58 -3.95 16.83
C ASN A 218 -14.31 -3.22 17.23
N ILE A 219 -14.24 -2.85 18.52
CA ILE A 219 -13.10 -2.08 19.04
C ILE A 219 -11.79 -2.88 19.05
N VAL A 220 -11.87 -4.20 19.11
CA VAL A 220 -10.69 -5.07 19.11
C VAL A 220 -10.03 -5.04 17.74
N ASP A 221 -10.82 -5.23 16.67
CA ASP A 221 -10.33 -5.14 15.29
C ASP A 221 -9.70 -3.76 15.04
N PHE A 222 -10.36 -2.70 15.50
CA PHE A 222 -9.84 -1.34 15.41
C PHE A 222 -8.47 -1.21 16.09
N ILE A 223 -8.32 -1.67 17.35
CA ILE A 223 -7.07 -1.54 18.12
C ILE A 223 -5.90 -2.26 17.44
N TYR A 224 -6.13 -3.44 16.86
CA TYR A 224 -5.08 -4.24 16.25
C TYR A 224 -4.77 -3.86 14.80
N GLU A 225 -5.71 -3.25 14.09
CA GLU A 225 -5.54 -2.90 12.68
C GLU A 225 -5.26 -1.43 12.43
N ILE A 226 -5.55 -0.54 13.38
CA ILE A 226 -5.40 0.90 13.20
C ILE A 226 -3.98 1.31 12.80
N ASP A 227 -2.97 0.62 13.30
CA ASP A 227 -1.58 0.91 12.98
C ASP A 227 -1.22 0.62 11.51
N LYS A 228 -2.04 -0.17 10.80
CA LYS A 228 -1.92 -0.48 9.37
C LYS A 228 -2.64 0.54 8.48
N LEU A 229 -3.43 1.43 9.08
CA LEU A 229 -4.23 2.41 8.34
C LEU A 229 -3.32 3.38 7.59
N ASP A 230 -3.37 3.33 6.26
CA ASP A 230 -2.57 4.17 5.36
C ASP A 230 -3.44 5.26 4.71
N ILE A 231 -4.11 6.07 5.54
CA ILE A 231 -4.90 7.19 5.08
C ILE A 231 -4.07 8.45 5.15
N SER A 232 -3.89 9.06 3.97
CA SER A 232 -3.31 10.39 3.87
C SER A 232 -4.38 11.43 4.18
N ILE A 233 -4.03 12.39 5.04
CA ILE A 233 -4.84 13.59 5.19
C ILE A 233 -4.56 14.42 3.94
N GLU A 234 -5.57 14.66 3.14
CA GLU A 234 -5.54 15.77 2.22
C GLU A 234 -5.49 17.03 3.09
N ASN A 235 -4.27 17.50 3.38
CA ASN A 235 -4.15 18.85 3.89
C ASN A 235 -4.85 19.72 2.87
N SER A 236 -5.86 20.44 3.26
CA SER A 236 -6.55 21.48 2.49
C SER A 236 -5.56 22.53 1.94
N GLU A 237 -4.32 22.49 2.37
CA GLU A 237 -3.18 23.25 1.92
C GLU A 237 -2.21 22.37 1.13
N ASN A 238 -2.55 22.11 -0.14
CA ASN A 238 -1.59 21.58 -1.14
C ASN A 238 -0.45 22.59 -1.45
N SER A 239 -0.11 23.48 -0.51
CA SER A 239 0.83 24.56 -0.65
C SER A 239 1.99 24.42 0.34
N GLY A 240 3.19 24.79 -0.08
CA GLY A 240 4.38 24.85 0.76
C GLY A 240 5.56 24.03 0.24
N LEU A 241 6.71 24.25 0.88
CA LEU A 241 7.95 23.51 0.61
C LEU A 241 7.74 22.01 0.92
N GLN A 242 8.12 21.16 -0.04
CA GLN A 242 7.91 19.71 0.10
C GLN A 242 9.20 19.01 0.52
N ILE A 243 9.11 18.16 1.55
CA ILE A 243 10.21 17.27 1.97
C ILE A 243 9.76 15.83 1.83
N LEU A 244 10.50 15.03 1.07
CA LEU A 244 10.14 13.63 0.81
C LEU A 244 11.38 12.75 0.60
N THR A 245 11.20 11.44 0.63
CA THR A 245 12.31 10.55 0.27
C THR A 245 12.47 10.45 -1.24
N ILE A 246 13.71 10.14 -1.70
CA ILE A 246 14.01 9.88 -3.12
C ILE A 246 13.06 8.80 -3.68
N PHE A 247 12.77 7.76 -2.91
CA PHE A 247 11.86 6.68 -3.32
C PHE A 247 10.44 7.18 -3.63
N LYS A 248 9.93 8.09 -2.82
CA LYS A 248 8.59 8.69 -3.01
C LYS A 248 8.55 9.74 -4.12
N SER A 249 9.71 10.29 -4.48
CA SER A 249 9.81 11.24 -5.59
C SER A 249 9.72 10.59 -6.98
N LYS A 250 9.78 9.24 -7.05
CA LYS A 250 9.66 8.52 -8.32
C LYS A 250 8.30 8.82 -8.97
N GLY A 251 8.32 9.24 -10.23
CA GLY A 251 7.12 9.67 -10.97
C GLY A 251 6.78 11.15 -10.82
N LEU A 252 7.28 11.82 -9.78
CA LEU A 252 7.07 13.25 -9.57
C LEU A 252 8.13 14.11 -10.29
N GLU A 253 7.85 15.40 -10.38
CA GLU A 253 8.76 16.40 -10.92
C GLU A 253 8.59 17.74 -10.20
N PHE A 254 9.67 18.48 -9.98
CA PHE A 254 9.67 19.70 -9.20
C PHE A 254 10.40 20.82 -9.94
N HIS A 255 9.93 22.04 -9.79
CA HIS A 255 10.59 23.23 -10.37
C HIS A 255 12.04 23.35 -9.87
N THR A 256 12.23 23.31 -8.56
CA THR A 256 13.52 23.35 -7.87
C THR A 256 13.65 22.14 -6.96
N THR A 257 14.71 21.37 -7.17
CA THR A 257 15.01 20.19 -6.35
C THR A 257 16.28 20.42 -5.56
N ILE A 258 16.20 20.24 -4.25
CA ILE A 258 17.35 20.16 -3.35
C ILE A 258 17.54 18.69 -2.99
N LEU A 259 18.67 18.11 -3.34
CA LEU A 259 19.02 16.74 -3.05
C LEU A 259 20.07 16.72 -1.94
N ILE A 260 19.79 15.99 -0.85
CA ILE A 260 20.69 15.90 0.29
C ILE A 260 21.37 14.53 0.29
N ASP A 261 22.69 14.52 0.55
CA ASP A 261 23.44 13.28 0.72
C ASP A 261 22.87 12.41 1.86
N ARG A 262 23.16 11.12 1.83
CA ARG A 262 22.79 10.20 2.91
C ARG A 262 23.48 10.63 4.22
N ILE A 263 22.70 11.12 5.18
CA ILE A 263 23.22 11.62 6.46
C ILE A 263 23.73 10.45 7.31
N LYS A 264 22.90 9.43 7.52
CA LYS A 264 23.23 8.24 8.32
C LYS A 264 23.91 7.18 7.47
N ARG A 265 24.74 6.36 8.09
CA ARG A 265 25.33 5.19 7.41
C ARG A 265 24.24 4.27 6.87
N LYS A 266 24.49 3.66 5.73
CA LYS A 266 23.60 2.62 5.19
C LYS A 266 23.53 1.49 6.21
N ASN A 267 22.33 1.10 6.60
CA ASN A 267 22.15 -0.13 7.36
C ASN A 267 22.63 -1.30 6.50
N HIS A 268 23.47 -2.15 7.07
CA HIS A 268 23.84 -3.39 6.41
C HIS A 268 22.59 -4.24 6.19
N ASP A 269 22.53 -4.92 5.06
CA ASP A 269 21.51 -5.92 4.80
C ASP A 269 21.54 -6.97 5.93
N LYS A 270 20.46 -7.04 6.67
CA LYS A 270 20.30 -7.99 7.79
C LYS A 270 19.83 -9.38 7.34
N SER A 271 19.57 -9.55 6.03
CA SER A 271 19.19 -10.85 5.50
C SER A 271 20.32 -11.85 5.68
N SER A 272 20.03 -12.96 6.35
CA SER A 272 20.97 -14.07 6.50
C SER A 272 21.08 -14.89 5.20
N LEU A 273 20.20 -14.67 4.23
CA LEU A 273 20.13 -15.43 2.99
C LEU A 273 20.62 -14.59 1.81
N LEU A 274 21.31 -15.25 0.90
CA LEU A 274 21.72 -14.77 -0.41
C LEU A 274 21.00 -15.61 -1.47
N PHE A 275 20.20 -14.97 -2.29
CA PHE A 275 19.46 -15.61 -3.38
C PHE A 275 20.23 -15.40 -4.68
N ASP A 276 20.63 -16.48 -5.31
CA ASP A 276 21.26 -16.43 -6.62
C ASP A 276 20.25 -16.78 -7.71
N TYR A 277 20.09 -15.88 -8.64
CA TYR A 277 19.17 -16.02 -9.77
C TYR A 277 19.95 -16.06 -11.08
N GLU A 278 19.57 -16.96 -11.97
CA GLU A 278 19.92 -16.88 -13.38
C GLU A 278 18.71 -16.36 -14.16
N ASN A 279 18.83 -15.13 -14.69
CA ASN A 279 17.70 -14.35 -15.21
C ASN A 279 16.59 -14.20 -14.16
N ILE A 280 15.45 -14.90 -14.33
CA ILE A 280 14.31 -14.90 -13.42
C ILE A 280 14.25 -16.14 -12.53
N ASN A 281 15.01 -17.19 -12.85
CA ASN A 281 14.97 -18.45 -12.14
C ASN A 281 15.88 -18.41 -10.91
N LEU A 282 15.37 -18.91 -9.79
CA LEU A 282 16.15 -19.08 -8.57
C LEU A 282 16.99 -20.35 -8.70
N GLU A 283 18.32 -20.20 -8.81
CA GLU A 283 19.24 -21.32 -8.94
C GLU A 283 19.70 -21.83 -7.57
N ASN A 284 20.11 -20.90 -6.68
CA ASN A 284 20.64 -21.28 -5.38
C ASN A 284 20.19 -20.32 -4.28
N ILE A 285 20.15 -20.85 -3.06
CA ILE A 285 19.99 -20.10 -1.84
C ILE A 285 21.15 -20.41 -0.92
N TYR A 286 21.93 -19.38 -0.57
CA TYR A 286 23.06 -19.52 0.34
C TYR A 286 22.75 -18.85 1.67
N TYR A 287 23.30 -19.41 2.75
CA TYR A 287 23.37 -18.71 4.01
C TYR A 287 24.62 -17.82 4.03
N LYS A 288 24.47 -16.54 4.38
CA LYS A 288 25.61 -15.59 4.42
C LYS A 288 26.54 -15.90 5.58
N VAL A 289 27.71 -16.44 5.29
CA VAL A 289 28.74 -16.75 6.25
C VAL A 289 30.03 -16.04 5.83
N SER A 290 30.58 -15.22 6.72
CA SER A 290 31.84 -14.51 6.48
C SER A 290 33.01 -15.48 6.34
N GLY A 291 33.80 -15.32 5.29
CA GLY A 291 34.95 -16.17 5.00
C GLY A 291 34.63 -17.42 4.16
N TYR A 292 33.36 -17.77 3.98
CA TYR A 292 32.98 -18.94 3.17
C TYR A 292 33.29 -18.75 1.69
N GLU A 293 33.36 -17.52 1.20
CA GLU A 293 33.80 -17.16 -0.15
C GLU A 293 35.21 -17.64 -0.52
N ASN A 294 36.02 -18.02 0.49
CA ASN A 294 37.36 -18.59 0.26
C ASN A 294 37.34 -20.09 -0.04
N PHE A 295 36.20 -20.75 0.21
CA PHE A 295 36.05 -22.22 0.10
C PHE A 295 35.06 -22.62 -0.98
N ASP A 296 34.14 -21.73 -1.39
CA ASP A 296 33.13 -22.02 -2.39
C ASP A 296 33.10 -20.91 -3.47
N GLU A 297 33.55 -21.29 -4.68
CA GLU A 297 33.60 -20.38 -5.83
C GLU A 297 32.21 -19.96 -6.33
N ASN A 298 31.19 -20.81 -6.19
CA ASN A 298 29.83 -20.45 -6.61
C ASN A 298 29.21 -19.43 -5.63
N TYR A 299 29.41 -19.63 -4.34
CA TYR A 299 29.03 -18.66 -3.33
C TYR A 299 29.74 -17.31 -3.52
N LYS A 300 31.06 -17.35 -3.84
CA LYS A 300 31.82 -16.13 -4.12
C LYS A 300 31.25 -15.36 -5.32
N LYS A 301 30.95 -16.06 -6.43
CA LYS A 301 30.33 -15.46 -7.62
C LYS A 301 28.96 -14.85 -7.29
N ALA A 302 28.13 -15.55 -6.52
CA ALA A 302 26.84 -15.04 -6.08
C ALA A 302 26.96 -13.77 -5.21
N LEU A 303 27.96 -13.73 -4.31
CA LEU A 303 28.27 -12.56 -3.50
C LEU A 303 28.74 -11.36 -4.35
N GLU A 304 29.60 -11.58 -5.32
CA GLU A 304 30.10 -10.55 -6.24
C GLU A 304 28.94 -10.01 -7.10
N LYS A 305 28.08 -10.88 -7.59
CA LYS A 305 26.88 -10.51 -8.35
C LYS A 305 25.94 -9.64 -7.51
N GLU A 306 25.64 -10.05 -6.27
CA GLU A 306 24.81 -9.27 -5.35
C GLU A 306 25.43 -7.90 -5.02
N LYS A 307 26.75 -7.83 -4.86
CA LYS A 307 27.46 -6.56 -4.66
C LYS A 307 27.33 -5.63 -5.87
N ASN A 308 27.43 -6.16 -7.08
CA ASN A 308 27.26 -5.38 -8.30
C ASN A 308 25.82 -4.88 -8.46
N LEU A 309 24.83 -5.74 -8.19
CA LEU A 309 23.42 -5.35 -8.20
C LEU A 309 23.12 -4.24 -7.18
N ASN A 310 23.70 -4.31 -5.98
CA ASN A 310 23.57 -3.24 -4.98
C ASN A 310 24.18 -1.91 -5.43
N LEU A 311 25.32 -1.95 -6.15
CA LEU A 311 25.93 -0.75 -6.73
C LEU A 311 25.05 -0.14 -7.84
N ASP A 312 24.46 -0.97 -8.68
CA ASP A 312 23.55 -0.52 -9.73
C ASP A 312 22.25 0.07 -9.13
N ASP A 313 21.73 -0.53 -8.08
CA ASP A 313 20.60 0.05 -7.32
C ASP A 313 20.93 1.45 -6.78
N GLU A 314 22.13 1.65 -6.24
CA GLU A 314 22.55 2.97 -5.76
C GLU A 314 22.67 3.99 -6.90
N LYS A 315 23.25 3.58 -8.05
CA LYS A 315 23.29 4.44 -9.25
C LYS A 315 21.88 4.78 -9.72
N ASN A 316 20.96 3.82 -9.74
CA ASN A 316 19.56 4.03 -10.14
C ASN A 316 18.84 5.00 -9.19
N VAL A 317 19.04 4.88 -7.88
CA VAL A 317 18.47 5.81 -6.89
C VAL A 317 18.96 7.22 -7.14
N LEU A 318 20.27 7.40 -7.40
CA LEU A 318 20.84 8.70 -7.74
C LEU A 318 20.34 9.23 -9.09
N TYR A 319 20.20 8.38 -10.09
CA TYR A 319 19.60 8.76 -11.38
C TYR A 319 18.17 9.27 -11.21
N VAL A 320 17.35 8.56 -10.45
CA VAL A 320 15.99 9.00 -10.14
C VAL A 320 16.02 10.36 -9.46
N ALA A 321 16.86 10.55 -8.44
CA ALA A 321 16.93 11.79 -7.67
C ALA A 321 17.36 13.00 -8.55
N LEU A 322 18.42 12.83 -9.33
CA LEU A 322 18.97 13.90 -10.19
C LEU A 322 18.02 14.29 -11.34
N THR A 323 17.14 13.37 -11.74
CA THR A 323 16.17 13.61 -12.83
C THR A 323 14.82 14.14 -12.35
N ARG A 324 14.66 14.52 -11.06
CA ARG A 324 13.40 15.09 -10.55
C ARG A 324 13.27 16.59 -10.82
N ALA A 325 14.38 17.28 -11.01
CA ALA A 325 14.39 18.72 -11.21
C ALA A 325 13.95 19.12 -12.64
N LYS A 326 13.11 20.15 -12.72
CA LYS A 326 12.71 20.77 -13.99
C LYS A 326 13.67 21.90 -14.38
N ASN A 327 13.92 22.84 -13.48
CA ASN A 327 14.60 24.09 -13.76
C ASN A 327 15.87 24.29 -12.92
N ASN A 328 15.83 23.94 -11.63
CA ASN A 328 16.95 24.14 -10.73
C ASN A 328 17.26 22.85 -9.97
N LEU A 329 18.52 22.44 -9.95
CA LEU A 329 19.03 21.29 -9.21
C LEU A 329 20.14 21.74 -8.28
N ILE A 330 19.95 21.54 -6.98
CA ILE A 330 20.95 21.81 -5.94
C ILE A 330 21.25 20.48 -5.23
N VAL A 331 22.53 20.14 -5.12
CA VAL A 331 22.99 18.90 -4.49
C VAL A 331 23.90 19.25 -3.31
N PHE A 332 23.52 18.81 -2.12
CA PHE A 332 24.38 18.85 -0.95
C PHE A 332 25.10 17.51 -0.80
N LYS A 333 26.41 17.55 -0.99
CA LYS A 333 27.32 16.41 -0.96
C LYS A 333 28.18 16.50 0.28
N LYS A 334 28.41 15.37 0.96
CA LYS A 334 29.41 15.29 2.05
C LYS A 334 30.82 15.41 1.50
N GLU A 335 31.68 16.00 2.27
CA GLU A 335 33.11 16.11 1.93
C GLU A 335 33.79 14.73 1.86
N LYS A 336 33.40 13.79 2.75
CA LYS A 336 33.96 12.43 2.83
C LYS A 336 32.87 11.37 2.86
N SER A 337 33.13 10.26 2.17
CA SER A 337 32.20 9.11 2.12
C SER A 337 30.81 9.47 1.64
N SER A 338 30.74 10.30 0.62
CA SER A 338 29.51 10.69 -0.04
C SER A 338 28.97 9.56 -0.92
N VAL A 339 27.63 9.42 -1.00
CA VAL A 339 27.02 8.50 -1.95
C VAL A 339 27.25 8.96 -3.41
N PHE A 340 27.50 10.25 -3.61
CA PHE A 340 27.78 10.81 -4.94
C PHE A 340 29.19 10.49 -5.44
N ASP A 341 30.07 9.93 -4.58
CA ASP A 341 31.43 9.54 -4.99
C ASP A 341 31.40 8.42 -6.05
N ILE A 342 30.38 7.56 -6.05
CA ILE A 342 30.18 6.52 -7.05
C ILE A 342 29.92 7.11 -8.47
N LEU A 343 29.47 8.38 -8.54
CA LEU A 343 29.23 9.11 -9.77
C LEU A 343 30.35 10.10 -10.13
N ASN A 344 31.41 10.16 -9.34
CA ASN A 344 32.53 11.10 -9.48
C ASN A 344 32.10 12.60 -9.53
N ILE A 345 30.99 12.95 -8.88
CA ILE A 345 30.48 14.31 -8.84
C ILE A 345 31.35 15.18 -7.93
N LYS A 346 31.82 16.32 -8.45
CA LYS A 346 32.58 17.33 -7.71
C LYS A 346 31.72 18.57 -7.49
N ALA A 347 32.11 19.42 -6.53
CA ALA A 347 31.49 20.72 -6.32
C ALA A 347 31.64 21.62 -7.55
N PHE A 348 30.55 22.21 -8.02
CA PHE A 348 30.52 23.19 -9.09
C PHE A 348 29.20 23.95 -9.09
N LYS A 349 29.16 25.04 -9.84
CA LYS A 349 27.96 25.84 -10.06
C LYS A 349 27.90 26.26 -11.53
N PHE A 350 26.74 26.02 -12.16
CA PHE A 350 26.56 26.30 -13.57
C PHE A 350 25.14 26.77 -13.88
N GLY A 351 25.03 27.75 -14.81
CA GLY A 351 23.76 28.32 -15.22
C GLY A 351 23.23 29.42 -14.28
N ASN A 352 22.03 29.89 -14.56
CA ASN A 352 21.32 30.88 -13.76
C ASN A 352 20.06 30.30 -13.16
N LEU A 353 19.71 30.72 -11.94
CA LEU A 353 18.45 30.35 -11.32
C LEU A 353 17.27 30.76 -12.21
N ILE A 354 16.40 29.81 -12.47
CA ILE A 354 15.11 30.04 -13.10
C ILE A 354 14.10 30.30 -12.00
N LEU A 355 13.50 31.49 -12.00
CA LEU A 355 12.54 31.92 -11.00
C LEU A 355 11.19 31.24 -11.21
N SER A 356 10.37 31.21 -10.17
CA SER A 356 8.99 30.73 -10.26
C SER A 356 8.17 31.64 -11.18
N GLU A 357 7.34 31.04 -12.02
CA GLU A 357 6.38 31.80 -12.82
C GLU A 357 5.38 32.48 -11.90
N VAL A 358 5.16 33.77 -12.09
CA VAL A 358 4.09 34.49 -11.41
C VAL A 358 2.77 34.01 -12.03
N VAL A 359 2.14 32.99 -11.41
CA VAL A 359 0.81 32.59 -11.81
C VAL A 359 -0.15 33.71 -11.39
N HIS A 360 -0.42 34.62 -12.29
CA HIS A 360 -1.59 35.49 -12.19
C HIS A 360 -2.81 34.59 -12.31
N THR A 361 -3.30 34.06 -11.19
CA THR A 361 -4.63 33.48 -11.13
C THR A 361 -5.63 34.60 -11.44
N LYS A 362 -5.92 34.79 -12.72
CA LYS A 362 -7.19 35.40 -13.09
C LYS A 362 -8.23 34.44 -12.55
N SER A 363 -8.80 34.78 -11.41
CA SER A 363 -10.04 34.17 -10.94
C SER A 363 -11.11 34.48 -11.99
N SER A 364 -11.15 33.72 -13.07
CA SER A 364 -12.33 33.68 -13.89
C SER A 364 -13.37 32.95 -13.06
N ASN A 365 -14.24 33.70 -12.38
CA ASN A 365 -15.52 33.24 -11.89
C ASN A 365 -16.42 32.86 -13.09
N LYS A 366 -15.94 31.95 -13.95
CA LYS A 366 -16.83 31.21 -14.82
C LYS A 366 -17.56 30.25 -13.87
N LYS A 367 -18.78 30.61 -13.48
CA LYS A 367 -19.75 29.62 -13.04
C LYS A 367 -19.86 28.62 -14.18
N ILE A 368 -19.17 27.50 -14.05
CA ILE A 368 -19.39 26.34 -14.90
C ILE A 368 -20.72 25.79 -14.42
N SER A 369 -21.80 26.08 -15.12
CA SER A 369 -23.06 25.37 -14.92
C SER A 369 -22.85 23.97 -15.50
N TYR A 370 -22.68 23.00 -14.63
CA TYR A 370 -22.83 21.61 -15.03
C TYR A 370 -24.32 21.33 -15.19
N GLU A 371 -24.77 21.08 -16.40
CA GLU A 371 -25.95 20.27 -16.56
C GLU A 371 -25.56 18.85 -16.09
N PRO A 372 -26.22 18.33 -15.04
CA PRO A 372 -25.91 16.98 -14.60
C PRO A 372 -26.25 16.04 -15.77
N LEU A 373 -25.24 15.51 -16.44
CA LEU A 373 -25.41 14.35 -17.30
C LEU A 373 -26.04 13.27 -16.42
N ASN A 374 -27.25 12.85 -16.79
CA ASN A 374 -27.90 11.73 -16.15
C ASN A 374 -27.11 10.46 -16.53
N LEU A 375 -26.09 10.14 -15.74
CA LEU A 375 -25.20 9.00 -15.93
C LEU A 375 -25.88 7.65 -15.61
N GLY A 376 -27.21 7.60 -15.64
CA GLY A 376 -27.96 6.43 -15.19
C GLY A 376 -27.95 6.34 -13.66
N LYS A 377 -28.82 5.55 -13.11
CA LYS A 377 -28.73 5.16 -11.71
C LYS A 377 -27.47 4.30 -11.58
N GLN A 378 -26.36 4.89 -11.13
CA GLN A 378 -25.43 4.08 -10.37
C GLN A 378 -26.27 3.46 -9.26
N ASP A 379 -26.27 2.14 -9.17
CA ASP A 379 -26.73 1.48 -7.97
C ASP A 379 -25.82 2.00 -6.84
N ILE A 380 -26.25 3.11 -6.27
CA ILE A 380 -25.87 3.45 -4.93
C ILE A 380 -26.38 2.23 -4.16
N LYS A 381 -25.48 1.33 -3.76
CA LYS A 381 -25.75 0.47 -2.63
C LYS A 381 -26.19 1.45 -1.57
N SER A 382 -27.51 1.67 -1.51
CA SER A 382 -28.09 2.52 -0.51
C SER A 382 -27.55 1.96 0.79
N SER A 383 -26.78 2.75 1.50
CA SER A 383 -26.68 2.66 2.93
C SER A 383 -28.09 2.98 3.45
N LYS A 384 -29.03 2.11 3.10
CA LYS A 384 -30.30 2.01 3.75
C LYS A 384 -29.98 1.31 5.04
N ASP A 385 -30.40 2.03 6.02
CA ASP A 385 -30.55 1.67 7.39
C ASP A 385 -29.33 1.98 8.27
N ASN A 386 -29.32 3.23 8.74
CA ASN A 386 -28.99 3.54 10.13
C ASN A 386 -29.99 2.84 11.06
N ASN A 387 -30.25 1.58 10.80
CA ASN A 387 -30.84 0.69 11.78
C ASN A 387 -29.66 0.21 12.62
N ILE A 388 -29.76 0.38 13.91
CA ILE A 388 -29.07 -0.39 14.93
C ILE A 388 -28.85 -1.78 14.31
N VAL A 389 -27.61 -2.10 13.96
CA VAL A 389 -27.30 -3.41 13.36
C VAL A 389 -27.63 -4.40 14.43
N ASN A 390 -28.79 -5.05 14.29
CA ASN A 390 -29.29 -6.00 15.27
C ASN A 390 -28.22 -7.08 15.38
N SER A 391 -27.73 -7.36 16.58
CA SER A 391 -26.72 -8.38 16.84
C SER A 391 -27.03 -9.69 16.12
N ASP A 392 -28.32 -10.00 15.97
CA ASP A 392 -28.81 -11.21 15.33
C ASP A 392 -28.60 -11.23 13.81
N ILE A 393 -28.73 -10.08 13.13
CA ILE A 393 -28.47 -9.97 11.69
C ILE A 393 -26.98 -10.18 11.40
N LEU A 394 -26.16 -9.66 12.28
CA LEU A 394 -24.72 -9.74 12.19
C LEU A 394 -24.22 -11.16 12.47
N LYS A 395 -24.76 -11.80 13.51
CA LYS A 395 -24.50 -13.19 13.85
C LYS A 395 -24.92 -14.12 12.69
N SER A 396 -26.08 -13.88 12.10
CA SER A 396 -26.57 -14.63 10.94
C SER A 396 -25.62 -14.50 9.72
N LYS A 397 -25.09 -13.30 9.46
CA LYS A 397 -24.10 -13.08 8.39
C LYS A 397 -22.83 -13.89 8.62
N TYR A 398 -22.27 -13.86 9.86
CA TYR A 398 -21.05 -14.61 10.16
C TYR A 398 -21.27 -16.11 10.20
N PHE A 399 -22.47 -16.55 10.57
CA PHE A 399 -22.86 -17.94 10.48
C PHE A 399 -22.80 -18.45 9.02
N GLY A 400 -23.34 -17.67 8.07
CA GLY A 400 -23.23 -17.97 6.66
C GLY A 400 -21.78 -18.02 6.19
N LEU A 401 -20.98 -17.00 6.50
CA LEU A 401 -19.57 -16.93 6.13
C LEU A 401 -18.74 -18.08 6.71
N ALA A 402 -18.98 -18.46 7.96
CA ALA A 402 -18.30 -19.57 8.61
C ALA A 402 -18.69 -20.92 7.98
N THR A 403 -19.95 -21.07 7.57
CA THR A 403 -20.43 -22.28 6.87
C THR A 403 -19.75 -22.42 5.52
N HIS A 404 -19.73 -21.37 4.69
CA HIS A 404 -19.05 -21.36 3.39
C HIS A 404 -17.55 -21.63 3.56
N TYR A 405 -16.88 -20.95 4.50
CA TYR A 405 -15.46 -21.17 4.78
C TYR A 405 -15.15 -22.60 5.25
N THR A 406 -16.05 -23.21 6.03
CA THR A 406 -15.87 -24.61 6.41
C THR A 406 -15.93 -25.54 5.20
N LEU A 407 -16.87 -25.31 4.29
CA LEU A 407 -17.00 -26.07 3.03
C LEU A 407 -15.80 -25.84 2.11
N GLU A 408 -15.33 -24.60 1.96
CA GLU A 408 -14.15 -24.22 1.18
C GLU A 408 -12.89 -24.98 1.64
N MET A 409 -12.68 -25.08 2.96
CA MET A 409 -11.50 -25.72 3.55
C MET A 409 -11.54 -27.25 3.57
N MET A 410 -12.61 -27.86 3.11
CA MET A 410 -12.73 -29.32 3.05
C MET A 410 -11.99 -29.87 1.85
N SER A 411 -10.92 -30.63 2.07
CA SER A 411 -10.20 -31.33 0.99
C SER A 411 -11.02 -32.44 0.34
N ASN A 412 -11.92 -33.06 1.10
CA ASN A 412 -12.87 -34.07 0.67
C ASN A 412 -14.17 -33.89 1.43
N PHE A 413 -15.30 -34.33 0.88
CA PHE A 413 -16.59 -34.26 1.57
C PHE A 413 -16.81 -35.49 2.47
N ASP A 414 -15.97 -35.62 3.50
CA ASP A 414 -16.03 -36.66 4.51
C ASP A 414 -15.97 -36.11 5.94
N GLU A 415 -16.25 -36.92 6.92
CA GLU A 415 -16.28 -36.55 8.35
C GLU A 415 -14.90 -36.09 8.89
N LYS A 416 -13.81 -36.65 8.36
CA LYS A 416 -12.45 -36.30 8.79
C LYS A 416 -12.08 -34.90 8.32
N ALA A 417 -12.32 -34.61 7.04
CA ALA A 417 -12.10 -33.29 6.47
C ALA A 417 -13.00 -32.24 7.13
N LEU A 418 -14.28 -32.56 7.39
CA LEU A 418 -15.19 -31.67 8.11
C LEU A 418 -14.65 -31.28 9.48
N ASN A 419 -14.18 -32.22 10.28
CA ASN A 419 -13.65 -31.90 11.62
C ASN A 419 -12.39 -30.99 11.54
N HIS A 420 -11.53 -31.20 10.54
CA HIS A 420 -10.37 -30.35 10.32
C HIS A 420 -10.78 -28.93 9.90
N SER A 421 -11.63 -28.81 8.89
CA SER A 421 -12.12 -27.54 8.37
C SER A 421 -12.92 -26.74 9.39
N LEU A 422 -13.70 -27.43 10.23
CA LEU A 422 -14.43 -26.81 11.32
C LEU A 422 -13.49 -26.16 12.35
N ASN A 423 -12.34 -26.80 12.65
CA ASN A 423 -11.34 -26.21 13.55
C ASN A 423 -10.72 -24.94 12.94
N LEU A 424 -10.47 -24.92 11.62
CA LEU A 424 -10.01 -23.72 10.92
C LEU A 424 -11.06 -22.61 10.95
N SER A 425 -12.32 -22.97 10.73
CA SER A 425 -13.44 -22.03 10.81
C SER A 425 -13.63 -21.45 12.21
N LYS A 426 -13.51 -22.30 13.24
CA LYS A 426 -13.50 -21.84 14.64
C LYS A 426 -12.38 -20.83 14.89
N ALA A 427 -11.15 -21.15 14.48
CA ALA A 427 -10.01 -20.25 14.66
C ALA A 427 -10.21 -18.88 13.97
N LYS A 428 -10.91 -18.85 12.84
CA LYS A 428 -11.17 -17.62 12.08
C LYS A 428 -12.34 -16.80 12.63
N TYR A 429 -13.41 -17.46 13.11
CA TYR A 429 -14.69 -16.82 13.45
C TYR A 429 -15.05 -16.89 14.93
N PHE A 430 -14.15 -17.31 15.84
CA PHE A 430 -14.44 -17.46 17.27
C PHE A 430 -14.87 -16.15 17.96
N ASN A 431 -14.48 -14.99 17.40
CA ASN A 431 -14.88 -13.67 17.93
C ASN A 431 -16.33 -13.30 17.58
N TYR A 432 -16.96 -13.98 16.63
CA TYR A 432 -18.26 -13.62 16.08
C TYR A 432 -19.33 -14.67 16.33
N LEU A 433 -18.93 -15.91 16.60
CA LEU A 433 -19.80 -17.07 16.76
C LEU A 433 -19.44 -17.83 18.04
N ASP A 434 -20.46 -18.37 18.70
CA ASP A 434 -20.28 -19.21 19.89
C ASP A 434 -20.12 -20.69 19.54
N GLU A 435 -19.84 -21.55 20.57
CA GLU A 435 -19.66 -22.97 20.36
C GLU A 435 -20.93 -23.67 19.84
N LEU A 436 -22.12 -23.16 20.17
CA LEU A 436 -23.40 -23.73 19.71
C LEU A 436 -23.58 -23.49 18.21
N ASP A 437 -23.14 -22.33 17.72
CA ASP A 437 -23.17 -22.02 16.28
C ASP A 437 -22.29 -22.99 15.49
N PHE A 438 -21.09 -23.31 15.97
CA PHE A 438 -20.21 -24.29 15.33
C PHE A 438 -20.74 -25.74 15.42
N VAL A 439 -21.48 -26.07 16.45
CA VAL A 439 -22.21 -27.36 16.54
C VAL A 439 -23.30 -27.41 15.46
N SER A 440 -24.04 -26.32 15.27
CA SER A 440 -25.07 -26.20 14.22
C SER A 440 -24.45 -26.25 12.81
N ILE A 441 -23.35 -25.53 12.55
CA ILE A 441 -22.61 -25.60 11.29
C ILE A 441 -22.16 -27.04 11.01
N LYS A 442 -21.57 -27.70 12.00
CA LYS A 442 -21.17 -29.10 11.84
C LYS A 442 -22.33 -29.99 11.42
N LYS A 443 -23.48 -29.85 12.09
CA LYS A 443 -24.68 -30.64 11.82
C LYS A 443 -25.23 -30.41 10.42
N ILE A 444 -25.29 -29.15 10.01
CA ILE A 444 -25.73 -28.72 8.65
C ILE A 444 -24.85 -29.38 7.58
N ILE A 445 -23.53 -29.30 7.73
CA ILE A 445 -22.60 -29.87 6.75
C ILE A 445 -22.63 -31.42 6.80
N GLN A 446 -22.78 -32.02 7.95
CA GLN A 446 -23.00 -33.47 8.05
C GLN A 446 -24.23 -33.92 7.28
N ASN A 447 -25.33 -33.16 7.34
CA ASN A 447 -26.53 -33.47 6.57
C ASN A 447 -26.28 -33.37 5.06
N LEU A 448 -25.47 -32.41 4.63
CA LEU A 448 -25.05 -32.29 3.23
C LEU A 448 -24.22 -33.50 2.79
N ILE A 449 -23.21 -33.87 3.59
CA ILE A 449 -22.32 -35.00 3.28
C ILE A 449 -23.13 -36.33 3.22
N LYS A 450 -24.15 -36.50 4.05
CA LYS A 450 -24.99 -37.70 4.07
C LYS A 450 -26.09 -37.71 3.03
N ASN A 451 -26.27 -36.60 2.27
CA ASN A 451 -27.33 -36.50 1.29
C ASN A 451 -26.98 -37.28 0.01
N ASP A 452 -27.82 -38.25 -0.35
CA ASP A 452 -27.58 -39.13 -1.51
C ASP A 452 -27.45 -38.33 -2.84
N LYS A 453 -28.25 -37.28 -3.01
CA LYS A 453 -28.17 -36.44 -4.21
C LYS A 453 -26.81 -35.73 -4.30
N PHE A 454 -26.32 -35.18 -3.20
CA PHE A 454 -25.02 -34.55 -3.14
C PHE A 454 -23.89 -35.55 -3.42
N GLN A 455 -23.93 -36.71 -2.78
CA GLN A 455 -22.92 -37.76 -2.98
C GLN A 455 -22.90 -38.24 -4.45
N ASN A 456 -24.03 -38.35 -5.10
CA ASN A 456 -24.11 -38.72 -6.50
C ASN A 456 -23.54 -37.64 -7.43
N LEU A 457 -23.69 -36.35 -7.08
CA LEU A 457 -23.10 -35.24 -7.84
C LEU A 457 -21.58 -35.23 -7.78
N ILE A 458 -21.00 -35.44 -6.59
CA ILE A 458 -19.54 -35.36 -6.40
C ILE A 458 -18.79 -36.65 -6.75
N LYS A 459 -19.51 -37.78 -6.82
CA LYS A 459 -18.92 -39.07 -7.14
C LYS A 459 -18.33 -39.07 -8.55
N ASP A 460 -17.04 -39.41 -8.67
CA ASP A 460 -16.29 -39.45 -9.92
C ASP A 460 -16.20 -38.10 -10.66
N ALA A 461 -16.50 -36.98 -9.99
CA ALA A 461 -16.39 -35.63 -10.53
C ALA A 461 -15.03 -35.02 -10.22
N GLN A 462 -14.52 -34.18 -11.14
CA GLN A 462 -13.46 -33.22 -10.81
C GLN A 462 -14.11 -32.07 -10.03
N ILE A 463 -13.56 -31.75 -8.88
CA ILE A 463 -14.13 -30.82 -7.91
C ILE A 463 -13.24 -29.59 -7.81
N VAL A 464 -13.81 -28.41 -7.99
CA VAL A 464 -13.15 -27.12 -7.75
C VAL A 464 -14.05 -26.28 -6.85
N GLN A 465 -13.50 -25.85 -5.71
CA GLN A 465 -14.19 -25.02 -4.72
C GLN A 465 -13.77 -23.56 -4.89
N GLU A 466 -14.67 -22.63 -4.55
CA GLU A 466 -14.46 -21.19 -4.61
C GLU A 466 -13.80 -20.75 -5.93
N GLN A 467 -14.37 -21.24 -7.05
CA GLN A 467 -13.82 -20.92 -8.37
C GLN A 467 -14.14 -19.49 -8.76
N ALA A 468 -13.12 -18.64 -8.77
CA ALA A 468 -13.25 -17.29 -9.29
C ALA A 468 -13.39 -17.31 -10.82
N LEU A 469 -14.29 -16.48 -11.34
CA LEU A 469 -14.46 -16.26 -12.78
C LEU A 469 -14.65 -14.77 -13.07
N VAL A 470 -14.23 -14.36 -14.26
CA VAL A 470 -14.43 -13.01 -14.79
C VAL A 470 -15.35 -13.10 -15.98
N TYR A 471 -16.51 -12.46 -15.89
CA TYR A 471 -17.49 -12.44 -16.96
C TYR A 471 -18.20 -11.09 -16.98
N ASN A 472 -18.36 -10.47 -18.17
CA ASN A 472 -18.93 -9.13 -18.35
C ASN A 472 -18.33 -8.05 -17.42
N GLU A 473 -16.98 -8.04 -17.30
CA GLU A 473 -16.24 -7.11 -16.45
C GLU A 473 -16.49 -7.24 -14.92
N GLU A 474 -17.23 -8.26 -14.50
CA GLU A 474 -17.47 -8.58 -13.11
C GLU A 474 -16.68 -9.81 -12.67
N ILE A 475 -16.13 -9.73 -11.44
CA ILE A 475 -15.50 -10.87 -10.78
C ILE A 475 -16.55 -11.51 -9.87
N LYS A 476 -16.80 -12.78 -10.05
CA LYS A 476 -17.68 -13.59 -9.21
C LYS A 476 -16.98 -14.88 -8.79
N VAL A 477 -17.48 -15.51 -7.75
CA VAL A 477 -16.94 -16.77 -7.24
C VAL A 477 -18.06 -17.79 -7.18
N ILE A 478 -17.80 -18.99 -7.72
CA ILE A 478 -18.71 -20.14 -7.66
C ILE A 478 -18.30 -20.98 -6.46
N ASP A 479 -19.20 -21.25 -5.54
CA ASP A 479 -18.92 -22.02 -4.31
C ASP A 479 -18.36 -23.42 -4.62
N LEU A 480 -18.98 -24.13 -5.57
CA LEU A 480 -18.54 -25.46 -6.01
C LEU A 480 -18.80 -25.64 -7.49
N LEU A 481 -17.76 -25.91 -8.25
CA LEU A 481 -17.81 -26.25 -9.66
C LEU A 481 -17.37 -27.72 -9.84
N LEU A 482 -18.20 -28.52 -10.45
CA LEU A 482 -17.94 -29.92 -10.74
C LEU A 482 -17.85 -30.14 -12.25
N TYR A 483 -16.95 -31.00 -12.70
CA TYR A 483 -16.88 -31.48 -14.07
C TYR A 483 -17.01 -33.00 -14.08
N LYS A 484 -18.06 -33.49 -14.75
CA LYS A 484 -18.41 -34.91 -14.79
C LYS A 484 -19.19 -35.22 -16.07
N ASP A 485 -18.89 -36.35 -16.72
CA ASP A 485 -19.58 -36.83 -17.92
C ASP A 485 -19.73 -35.77 -19.02
N ASP A 486 -18.63 -35.04 -19.32
CA ASP A 486 -18.54 -33.94 -20.28
C ASP A 486 -19.49 -32.76 -20.03
N ARG A 487 -19.92 -32.56 -18.81
CA ARG A 487 -20.74 -31.43 -18.39
C ARG A 487 -20.21 -30.76 -17.12
N PHE A 488 -20.51 -29.48 -17.01
CA PHE A 488 -20.26 -28.71 -15.79
C PHE A 488 -21.51 -28.69 -14.91
N ILE A 489 -21.29 -28.79 -13.60
CA ILE A 489 -22.34 -28.70 -12.60
C ILE A 489 -21.93 -27.61 -11.59
N ILE A 490 -22.78 -26.61 -11.43
CA ILE A 490 -22.58 -25.51 -10.51
C ILE A 490 -23.45 -25.77 -9.28
N VAL A 491 -22.82 -25.67 -8.09
CA VAL A 491 -23.52 -25.75 -6.81
C VAL A 491 -23.25 -24.47 -6.04
N ASP A 492 -24.30 -23.80 -5.62
CA ASP A 492 -24.24 -22.56 -4.83
C ASP A 492 -24.98 -22.79 -3.51
N TYR A 493 -24.25 -22.63 -2.39
CA TYR A 493 -24.77 -22.91 -1.06
C TYR A 493 -25.51 -21.72 -0.47
N LYS A 494 -26.64 -21.96 0.19
CA LYS A 494 -27.40 -20.92 0.89
C LYS A 494 -27.76 -21.37 2.30
N THR A 495 -27.44 -20.54 3.28
CA THR A 495 -27.76 -20.76 4.70
C THR A 495 -29.04 -20.05 5.13
N THR A 496 -29.68 -19.30 4.21
CA THR A 496 -30.96 -18.63 4.46
C THR A 496 -32.13 -19.58 4.40
N THR A 497 -33.18 -19.27 5.14
CA THR A 497 -34.43 -20.09 5.15
C THR A 497 -35.36 -19.73 4.01
N GLU A 498 -35.20 -18.59 3.35
CA GLU A 498 -36.07 -18.07 2.30
C GLU A 498 -35.51 -18.29 0.90
N PHE A 499 -36.38 -18.69 -0.02
CA PHE A 499 -36.07 -18.82 -1.43
C PHE A 499 -36.21 -17.46 -2.12
N LEU A 500 -35.09 -16.79 -2.39
CA LEU A 500 -35.10 -15.49 -3.05
C LEU A 500 -34.91 -15.63 -4.56
N SER A 501 -35.64 -14.84 -5.34
CA SER A 501 -35.48 -14.79 -6.80
C SER A 501 -34.08 -14.40 -7.24
N SER A 502 -33.39 -13.60 -6.43
CA SER A 502 -32.00 -13.20 -6.66
C SER A 502 -31.03 -14.38 -6.70
N HIS A 503 -31.29 -15.46 -5.94
CA HIS A 503 -30.46 -16.65 -5.97
C HIS A 503 -30.55 -17.39 -7.32
N LYS A 504 -31.73 -17.42 -7.91
CA LYS A 504 -31.92 -17.97 -9.28
C LYS A 504 -31.15 -17.15 -10.31
N THR A 505 -31.28 -15.83 -10.26
CA THR A 505 -30.57 -14.94 -11.18
C THR A 505 -29.04 -15.12 -11.06
N GLN A 506 -28.53 -15.36 -9.86
CA GLN A 506 -27.12 -15.62 -9.63
C GLN A 506 -26.64 -16.92 -10.32
N ILE A 507 -27.37 -18.02 -10.18
CA ILE A 507 -27.02 -19.28 -10.86
C ILE A 507 -27.14 -19.17 -12.37
N GLU A 508 -28.19 -18.53 -12.89
CA GLU A 508 -28.33 -18.28 -14.33
C GLU A 508 -27.15 -17.48 -14.89
N TYR A 509 -26.64 -16.50 -14.13
CA TYR A 509 -25.45 -15.76 -14.50
C TYR A 509 -24.23 -16.68 -14.55
N TYR A 510 -24.03 -17.53 -13.54
CA TYR A 510 -22.92 -18.48 -13.50
C TYR A 510 -22.98 -19.49 -14.65
N LYS A 511 -24.17 -20.02 -14.96
CA LYS A 511 -24.37 -20.94 -16.11
C LYS A 511 -23.94 -20.28 -17.41
N LYS A 512 -24.37 -19.04 -17.68
CA LYS A 512 -23.98 -18.28 -18.88
C LYS A 512 -22.47 -18.08 -18.94
N ALA A 513 -21.87 -17.67 -17.81
CA ALA A 513 -20.43 -17.44 -17.72
C ALA A 513 -19.63 -18.73 -18.01
N VAL A 514 -19.99 -19.84 -17.40
CA VAL A 514 -19.33 -21.14 -17.63
C VAL A 514 -19.54 -21.63 -19.06
N CYS A 515 -20.74 -21.47 -19.64
CA CYS A 515 -21.02 -21.81 -21.02
C CYS A 515 -20.10 -21.07 -22.00
N GLU A 516 -19.89 -19.76 -21.80
CA GLU A 516 -19.07 -18.95 -22.68
C GLU A 516 -17.57 -19.20 -22.47
N ILE A 517 -17.12 -19.25 -21.22
CA ILE A 517 -15.70 -19.43 -20.89
C ILE A 517 -15.19 -20.80 -21.37
N PHE A 518 -15.96 -21.86 -21.17
CA PHE A 518 -15.54 -23.22 -21.55
C PHE A 518 -16.11 -23.68 -22.90
N ASN A 519 -16.80 -22.79 -23.62
CA ASN A 519 -17.43 -23.09 -24.90
C ASN A 519 -18.29 -24.39 -24.89
N THR A 520 -19.09 -24.56 -23.85
CA THR A 520 -19.93 -25.73 -23.62
C THR A 520 -21.40 -25.36 -23.59
N LYS A 521 -22.29 -26.33 -23.95
CA LYS A 521 -23.74 -26.16 -23.84
C LYS A 521 -24.33 -26.97 -22.68
N SER A 522 -23.53 -27.79 -22.01
CA SER A 522 -23.98 -28.68 -20.94
C SER A 522 -23.53 -28.16 -19.59
N VAL A 523 -24.34 -27.30 -18.98
CA VAL A 523 -24.11 -26.74 -17.64
C VAL A 523 -25.38 -26.85 -16.81
N ASP A 524 -25.31 -27.63 -15.74
CA ASP A 524 -26.40 -27.78 -14.77
C ASP A 524 -26.13 -26.85 -13.58
N GLY A 525 -27.15 -26.33 -12.92
CA GLY A 525 -27.05 -25.46 -11.76
C GLY A 525 -27.96 -25.89 -10.62
N TYR A 526 -27.39 -25.95 -9.41
CA TYR A 526 -28.12 -26.31 -8.20
C TYR A 526 -27.94 -25.25 -7.12
N LEU A 527 -29.06 -24.73 -6.61
CA LEU A 527 -29.13 -24.01 -5.33
C LEU A 527 -29.29 -25.02 -4.21
N VAL A 528 -28.39 -25.03 -3.28
CA VAL A 528 -28.41 -25.97 -2.15
C VAL A 528 -28.65 -25.20 -0.86
N TYR A 529 -29.88 -25.29 -0.35
CA TYR A 529 -30.26 -24.67 0.91
C TYR A 529 -29.90 -25.57 2.06
N LEU A 530 -28.98 -25.09 2.87
CA LEU A 530 -28.44 -25.78 4.01
C LEU A 530 -29.23 -25.40 5.27
N LYS A 531 -30.09 -26.30 5.74
CA LYS A 531 -30.90 -26.12 6.96
C LYS A 531 -30.43 -27.08 8.04
N GLU A 532 -30.71 -26.76 9.28
CA GLU A 532 -30.25 -27.58 10.43
C GLU A 532 -30.77 -29.02 10.41
N HIS A 533 -31.95 -29.24 9.82
CA HIS A 533 -32.59 -30.57 9.79
C HIS A 533 -32.79 -31.13 8.38
N SER A 534 -32.46 -30.39 7.34
CA SER A 534 -32.67 -30.83 5.96
C SER A 534 -31.74 -30.13 4.98
N VAL A 535 -31.51 -30.76 3.85
CA VAL A 535 -30.81 -30.17 2.71
C VAL A 535 -31.76 -30.16 1.50
N GLU A 536 -32.03 -29.00 0.94
CA GLU A 536 -32.96 -28.87 -0.16
C GLU A 536 -32.22 -28.45 -1.43
N PHE A 537 -32.42 -29.21 -2.51
CA PHE A 537 -31.86 -28.93 -3.84
C PHE A 537 -32.90 -28.34 -4.73
N LEU A 538 -32.64 -27.14 -5.25
CA LEU A 538 -33.43 -26.54 -6.35
C LEU A 538 -32.56 -26.54 -7.61
N GLU A 539 -33.09 -27.12 -8.66
CA GLU A 539 -32.50 -27.06 -10.00
C GLU A 539 -32.85 -25.71 -10.63
N ALA A 540 -31.88 -25.00 -11.17
CA ALA A 540 -32.05 -23.65 -11.67
C ALA A 540 -31.55 -23.52 -13.12
#